data_561a2d9454c34ccaec0a81f3c3f79a9c
#
_entry.id   561a2d9454c34ccaec0a81f3c3f79a9c
#
_cell.length_a   1.000
_cell.length_b   1.000
_cell.length_c   1.000
_cell.angle_alpha   90.00
_cell.angle_beta   90.00
_cell.angle_gamma   90.00
#
_symmetry.space_group_name_H-M   'P 1'
#
loop_
_entity.id
_entity.type
_entity.pdbx_description
1 polymer ?
#
loop_
_entity_poly.entity_id
_entity_poly.type
_entity_poly.pdbx_seq_one_letter_code
_entity_poly.pdbx_strand_id
1 'polypeptide(L)'
;MIADVLIAAGFVAAAYVLWSFMEYVLHRFAFHEARGRNYGSREHLAHHARRDYDFFKNWEAWVGVVLVGAALFVPGWWLAGWVGGLAFGLGFVVAYFTYEGIHAIAHVSGPRTRYGRWFRKHHFHHHFAEPLRNQGVTTPVWDKVFGTLTVPDQVVVPRRMAMVWLLDDDGEVKAEHRADYALRGGRAFSEEAELPRALVNLPPLLDDDLVLDLTEDPERVRA
;
A
#
# COMPACT_ATOMS: atom_id res chain seq x y z
N MET A 1 -23.71 30.19 2.56
CA MET A 1 -22.32 30.24 2.06
C MET A 1 -21.28 29.79 3.09
N ILE A 2 -21.06 30.49 4.23
CA ILE A 2 -20.07 30.04 5.25
C ILE A 2 -20.49 28.69 5.85
N ALA A 3 -21.79 28.53 6.20
CA ALA A 3 -22.31 27.27 6.73
C ALA A 3 -22.07 26.10 5.76
N ASP A 4 -22.30 26.29 4.47
CA ASP A 4 -22.11 25.24 3.46
C ASP A 4 -20.65 24.84 3.34
N VAL A 5 -19.72 25.79 3.45
CA VAL A 5 -18.26 25.52 3.46
C VAL A 5 -17.88 24.69 4.69
N LEU A 6 -18.37 25.03 5.86
CA LEU A 6 -18.09 24.29 7.10
C LEU A 6 -18.70 22.87 7.06
N ILE A 7 -19.91 22.71 6.53
CA ILE A 7 -20.55 21.42 6.31
C ILE A 7 -19.69 20.58 5.36
N ALA A 8 -19.33 21.14 4.20
CA ALA A 8 -18.50 20.43 3.23
C ALA A 8 -17.18 20.01 3.83
N ALA A 9 -16.48 20.90 4.54
CA ALA A 9 -15.19 20.59 5.20
C ALA A 9 -15.35 19.47 6.25
N GLY A 10 -16.41 19.47 7.04
CA GLY A 10 -16.71 18.43 8.01
C GLY A 10 -16.93 17.05 7.36
N PHE A 11 -17.73 17.01 6.28
CA PHE A 11 -17.97 15.75 5.54
C PHE A 11 -16.75 15.25 4.79
N VAL A 12 -15.94 16.12 4.19
CA VAL A 12 -14.66 15.72 3.59
C VAL A 12 -13.72 15.15 4.66
N ALA A 13 -13.59 15.80 5.81
CA ALA A 13 -12.79 15.27 6.92
C ALA A 13 -13.28 13.89 7.39
N ALA A 14 -14.58 13.73 7.55
CA ALA A 14 -15.21 12.44 7.90
C ALA A 14 -14.91 11.37 6.83
N ALA A 15 -14.97 11.72 5.56
CA ALA A 15 -14.65 10.82 4.44
C ALA A 15 -13.19 10.35 4.48
N TYR A 16 -12.23 11.25 4.76
CA TYR A 16 -10.82 10.89 4.92
C TYR A 16 -10.57 9.99 6.13
N VAL A 17 -11.23 10.26 7.27
CA VAL A 17 -11.16 9.39 8.45
C VAL A 17 -11.74 8.00 8.14
N LEU A 18 -12.90 7.96 7.49
CA LEU A 18 -13.54 6.71 7.07
C LEU A 18 -12.64 5.93 6.11
N TRP A 19 -12.08 6.60 5.08
CA TRP A 19 -11.16 5.94 4.15
C TRP A 19 -9.93 5.41 4.88
N SER A 20 -9.27 6.19 5.73
CA SER A 20 -8.08 5.74 6.45
C SER A 20 -8.33 4.51 7.33
N PHE A 21 -9.53 4.41 7.91
CA PHE A 21 -9.96 3.23 8.65
C PHE A 21 -10.23 2.03 7.71
N MET A 22 -10.94 2.27 6.61
CA MET A 22 -11.18 1.24 5.59
C MET A 22 -9.90 0.74 4.95
N GLU A 23 -8.94 1.62 4.67
CA GLU A 23 -7.58 1.27 4.22
C GLU A 23 -6.96 0.23 5.16
N TYR A 24 -6.92 0.52 6.47
CA TYR A 24 -6.37 -0.38 7.48
C TYR A 24 -7.12 -1.72 7.52
N VAL A 25 -8.47 -1.69 7.55
CA VAL A 25 -9.31 -2.89 7.64
C VAL A 25 -9.17 -3.77 6.40
N LEU A 26 -9.25 -3.17 5.22
CA LEU A 26 -9.11 -3.91 3.96
C LEU A 26 -7.70 -4.48 3.81
N HIS A 27 -6.67 -3.68 4.09
CA HIS A 27 -5.29 -4.08 3.97
C HIS A 27 -4.97 -5.25 4.89
N ARG A 28 -5.36 -5.16 6.17
CA ARG A 28 -5.13 -6.22 7.14
C ARG A 28 -5.95 -7.47 6.86
N PHE A 29 -7.29 -7.33 6.85
CA PHE A 29 -8.18 -8.51 6.89
C PHE A 29 -8.51 -9.03 5.49
N ALA A 30 -8.82 -8.13 4.55
CA ALA A 30 -9.23 -8.55 3.21
C ALA A 30 -8.03 -8.89 2.31
N PHE A 31 -6.85 -8.29 2.53
CA PHE A 31 -5.69 -8.52 1.67
C PHE A 31 -4.70 -9.50 2.31
N HIS A 32 -4.19 -9.24 3.51
CA HIS A 32 -3.19 -10.11 4.15
C HIS A 32 -3.81 -11.33 4.83
N GLU A 33 -4.73 -11.15 5.79
CA GLU A 33 -5.29 -12.27 6.56
C GLU A 33 -6.18 -13.19 5.71
N ALA A 34 -6.67 -12.72 4.56
CA ALA A 34 -7.40 -13.56 3.60
C ALA A 34 -6.50 -14.56 2.85
N ARG A 35 -5.17 -14.40 2.85
CA ARG A 35 -4.18 -15.36 2.31
C ARG A 35 -4.54 -15.88 0.91
N GLY A 36 -4.83 -14.96 -0.04
CA GLY A 36 -5.17 -15.31 -1.42
C GLY A 36 -6.59 -15.82 -1.66
N ARG A 37 -7.43 -15.94 -0.63
CA ARG A 37 -8.79 -16.50 -0.77
C ARG A 37 -9.76 -15.64 -1.58
N ASN A 38 -9.45 -14.38 -1.80
CA ASN A 38 -10.23 -13.49 -2.64
C ASN A 38 -9.34 -12.78 -3.67
N TYR A 39 -9.96 -12.15 -4.67
CA TYR A 39 -9.25 -11.46 -5.75
C TYR A 39 -8.32 -10.35 -5.22
N GLY A 40 -8.81 -9.47 -4.35
CA GLY A 40 -8.03 -8.37 -3.79
C GLY A 40 -6.80 -8.86 -3.02
N SER A 41 -6.94 -9.96 -2.26
CA SER A 41 -5.82 -10.59 -1.55
C SER A 41 -4.76 -11.11 -2.52
N ARG A 42 -5.16 -11.81 -3.59
CA ARG A 42 -4.20 -12.32 -4.59
C ARG A 42 -3.43 -11.18 -5.27
N GLU A 43 -4.13 -10.14 -5.70
CA GLU A 43 -3.47 -8.99 -6.36
C GLU A 43 -2.55 -8.25 -5.40
N HIS A 44 -2.95 -8.10 -4.14
CA HIS A 44 -2.13 -7.43 -3.12
C HIS A 44 -0.88 -8.26 -2.77
N LEU A 45 -1.00 -9.58 -2.57
CA LEU A 45 0.16 -10.45 -2.34
C LEU A 45 1.09 -10.50 -3.55
N ALA A 46 0.53 -10.50 -4.77
CA ALA A 46 1.31 -10.37 -5.99
C ALA A 46 2.05 -9.02 -6.08
N HIS A 47 1.44 -7.93 -5.58
CA HIS A 47 2.11 -6.64 -5.46
C HIS A 47 3.31 -6.71 -4.50
N HIS A 48 3.20 -7.38 -3.35
CA HIS A 48 4.33 -7.62 -2.44
C HIS A 48 5.48 -8.41 -3.08
N ALA A 49 5.18 -9.25 -4.06
CA ALA A 49 6.18 -10.06 -4.76
C ALA A 49 6.82 -9.35 -5.97
N ARG A 50 6.37 -8.14 -6.32
CA ARG A 50 6.87 -7.36 -7.46
C ARG A 50 7.68 -6.15 -7.01
N ARG A 51 8.63 -5.74 -7.84
CA ARG A 51 9.44 -4.53 -7.63
C ARG A 51 8.70 -3.26 -8.04
N ASP A 52 7.95 -3.34 -9.13
CA ASP A 52 7.25 -2.25 -9.80
C ASP A 52 5.81 -2.14 -9.32
N TYR A 53 5.27 -0.95 -9.50
CA TYR A 53 3.88 -0.62 -9.20
C TYR A 53 3.17 -0.15 -10.46
N ASP A 54 2.10 -0.84 -10.83
CA ASP A 54 1.23 -0.45 -11.93
C ASP A 54 -0.06 0.17 -11.38
N PHE A 55 -0.11 1.50 -11.41
CA PHE A 55 -1.24 2.27 -10.93
C PHE A 55 -2.54 1.93 -11.68
N PHE A 56 -2.47 1.70 -12.99
CA PHE A 56 -3.65 1.46 -13.81
C PHE A 56 -4.21 0.04 -13.71
N LYS A 57 -3.47 -0.87 -13.09
CA LYS A 57 -3.94 -2.24 -12.89
C LYS A 57 -5.12 -2.34 -11.90
N ASN A 58 -5.31 -1.33 -11.06
CA ASN A 58 -6.31 -1.33 -9.99
C ASN A 58 -7.68 -0.75 -10.42
N TRP A 59 -8.01 -0.74 -11.70
CA TRP A 59 -9.23 -0.11 -12.20
C TRP A 59 -10.52 -0.69 -11.59
N GLU A 60 -10.56 -1.99 -11.22
CA GLU A 60 -11.71 -2.61 -10.56
C GLU A 60 -11.93 -2.00 -9.17
N ALA A 61 -10.86 -1.71 -8.43
CA ALA A 61 -10.93 -1.01 -7.15
C ALA A 61 -11.47 0.41 -7.34
N TRP A 62 -11.11 1.10 -8.43
CA TRP A 62 -11.63 2.44 -8.75
C TRP A 62 -13.14 2.42 -8.94
N VAL A 63 -13.65 1.43 -9.70
CA VAL A 63 -15.11 1.26 -9.88
C VAL A 63 -15.77 1.01 -8.53
N GLY A 64 -15.21 0.12 -7.71
CA GLY A 64 -15.73 -0.16 -6.37
C GLY A 64 -15.78 1.08 -5.48
N VAL A 65 -14.74 1.88 -5.48
CA VAL A 65 -14.64 3.11 -4.69
C VAL A 65 -15.65 4.18 -5.14
N VAL A 66 -15.85 4.32 -6.45
CA VAL A 66 -16.86 5.24 -7.00
C VAL A 66 -18.28 4.80 -6.57
N LEU A 67 -18.58 3.50 -6.61
CA LEU A 67 -19.86 2.97 -6.15
C LEU A 67 -20.07 3.19 -4.65
N VAL A 68 -19.04 2.98 -3.82
CA VAL A 68 -19.11 3.28 -2.38
C VAL A 68 -19.29 4.78 -2.16
N GLY A 69 -18.57 5.64 -2.88
CA GLY A 69 -18.74 7.09 -2.82
C GLY A 69 -20.18 7.52 -3.18
N ALA A 70 -20.75 6.93 -4.24
CA ALA A 70 -22.16 7.16 -4.60
C ALA A 70 -23.14 6.70 -3.50
N ALA A 71 -22.86 5.58 -2.84
CA ALA A 71 -23.65 5.13 -1.71
C ALA A 71 -23.54 6.07 -0.50
N LEU A 72 -22.35 6.60 -0.22
CA LEU A 72 -22.10 7.56 0.87
C LEU A 72 -22.73 8.94 0.61
N PHE A 73 -23.04 9.26 -0.64
CA PHE A 73 -23.83 10.45 -0.95
C PHE A 73 -25.18 10.44 -0.21
N VAL A 74 -25.84 9.28 -0.09
CA VAL A 74 -27.18 9.16 0.51
C VAL A 74 -27.22 9.62 1.97
N PRO A 75 -26.42 9.07 2.90
CA PRO A 75 -26.40 9.54 4.28
C PRO A 75 -25.92 11.00 4.41
N GLY A 76 -24.96 11.43 3.60
CA GLY A 76 -24.53 12.84 3.59
C GLY A 76 -25.63 13.80 3.17
N TRP A 77 -26.38 13.44 2.13
CA TRP A 77 -27.55 14.21 1.67
C TRP A 77 -28.69 14.21 2.70
N TRP A 78 -28.95 13.10 3.32
CA TRP A 78 -29.97 13.00 4.35
C TRP A 78 -29.66 13.86 5.59
N LEU A 79 -28.38 13.97 5.97
CA LEU A 79 -27.93 14.73 7.13
C LEU A 79 -27.78 16.24 6.85
N ALA A 80 -27.36 16.61 5.66
CA ALA A 80 -26.97 18.00 5.34
C ALA A 80 -27.26 18.42 3.87
N GLY A 81 -28.24 17.79 3.22
CA GLY A 81 -28.65 18.09 1.85
C GLY A 81 -27.54 17.83 0.82
N TRP A 82 -27.65 18.45 -0.34
CA TRP A 82 -26.73 18.24 -1.46
C TRP A 82 -25.28 18.50 -1.12
N VAL A 83 -25.00 19.50 -0.30
CA VAL A 83 -23.64 19.83 0.12
C VAL A 83 -23.02 18.69 0.91
N GLY A 84 -23.76 18.14 1.89
CA GLY A 84 -23.29 16.99 2.67
C GLY A 84 -23.11 15.74 1.82
N GLY A 85 -24.07 15.45 0.92
CA GLY A 85 -24.02 14.30 0.02
C GLY A 85 -22.80 14.34 -0.89
N LEU A 86 -22.62 15.44 -1.63
CA LEU A 86 -21.47 15.61 -2.53
C LEU A 86 -20.14 15.59 -1.79
N ALA A 87 -20.05 16.31 -0.66
CA ALA A 87 -18.82 16.38 0.13
C ALA A 87 -18.42 15.03 0.70
N PHE A 88 -19.36 14.22 1.18
CA PHE A 88 -19.06 12.89 1.72
C PHE A 88 -18.70 11.89 0.63
N GLY A 89 -19.52 11.78 -0.42
CA GLY A 89 -19.29 10.83 -1.51
C GLY A 89 -18.02 11.13 -2.30
N LEU A 90 -17.87 12.37 -2.80
CA LEU A 90 -16.68 12.76 -3.54
C LEU A 90 -15.45 12.80 -2.64
N GLY A 91 -15.59 13.25 -1.37
CA GLY A 91 -14.50 13.24 -0.39
C GLY A 91 -13.93 11.84 -0.17
N PHE A 92 -14.77 10.80 -0.13
CA PHE A 92 -14.33 9.40 -0.01
C PHE A 92 -13.56 8.94 -1.25
N VAL A 93 -14.04 9.24 -2.45
CA VAL A 93 -13.34 8.92 -3.70
C VAL A 93 -11.98 9.62 -3.77
N VAL A 94 -11.94 10.92 -3.42
CA VAL A 94 -10.69 11.68 -3.39
C VAL A 94 -9.72 11.14 -2.33
N ALA A 95 -10.20 10.73 -1.17
CA ALA A 95 -9.37 10.13 -0.12
C ALA A 95 -8.71 8.82 -0.60
N TYR A 96 -9.46 7.96 -1.29
CA TYR A 96 -8.90 6.77 -1.93
C TYR A 96 -7.81 7.11 -2.94
N PHE A 97 -8.07 8.01 -3.89
CA PHE A 97 -7.07 8.36 -4.90
C PHE A 97 -5.86 9.09 -4.30
N THR A 98 -6.02 9.78 -3.19
CA THR A 98 -4.90 10.32 -2.42
C THR A 98 -4.03 9.20 -1.86
N TYR A 99 -4.64 8.19 -1.24
CA TYR A 99 -3.96 6.98 -0.76
C TYR A 99 -3.24 6.26 -1.91
N GLU A 100 -3.95 5.95 -3.00
CA GLU A 100 -3.42 5.22 -4.15
C GLU A 100 -2.23 5.96 -4.78
N GLY A 101 -2.34 7.29 -4.93
CA GLY A 101 -1.26 8.13 -5.44
C GLY A 101 -0.04 8.16 -4.52
N ILE A 102 -0.24 8.29 -3.20
CA ILE A 102 0.85 8.24 -2.21
C ILE A 102 1.53 6.86 -2.24
N HIS A 103 0.75 5.78 -2.31
CA HIS A 103 1.25 4.41 -2.41
C HIS A 103 2.10 4.21 -3.67
N ALA A 104 1.58 4.59 -4.84
CA ALA A 104 2.31 4.51 -6.10
C ALA A 104 3.63 5.32 -6.06
N ILE A 105 3.58 6.55 -5.55
CA ILE A 105 4.76 7.41 -5.41
C ILE A 105 5.83 6.78 -4.49
N ALA A 106 5.44 5.97 -3.49
CA ALA A 106 6.43 5.28 -2.66
C ALA A 106 7.32 4.35 -3.48
N HIS A 107 6.71 3.59 -4.38
CA HIS A 107 7.41 2.61 -5.20
C HIS A 107 8.26 3.25 -6.31
N VAL A 108 7.77 4.33 -6.94
CA VAL A 108 8.40 4.89 -8.14
C VAL A 108 9.36 6.05 -7.89
N SER A 109 9.33 6.71 -6.73
CA SER A 109 10.18 7.87 -6.46
C SER A 109 10.70 7.95 -5.03
N GLY A 110 11.91 8.51 -4.85
CA GLY A 110 12.52 8.73 -3.55
C GLY A 110 11.81 9.80 -2.70
N PRO A 111 12.04 9.81 -1.38
CA PRO A 111 11.42 10.76 -0.46
C PRO A 111 11.99 12.18 -0.65
N ARG A 112 11.09 13.18 -0.68
CA ARG A 112 11.46 14.61 -0.74
C ARG A 112 11.13 15.38 0.54
N THR A 113 10.36 14.76 1.45
CA THR A 113 9.89 15.38 2.70
C THR A 113 10.12 14.45 3.89
N ARG A 114 10.01 14.99 5.12
CA ARG A 114 10.05 14.16 6.34
C ARG A 114 8.93 13.12 6.38
N TYR A 115 7.72 13.52 5.98
CA TYR A 115 6.59 12.59 5.86
C TYR A 115 6.87 11.52 4.80
N GLY A 116 7.37 11.92 3.62
CA GLY A 116 7.71 10.98 2.56
C GLY A 116 8.78 9.95 2.94
N ARG A 117 9.76 10.34 3.80
CA ARG A 117 10.76 9.43 4.35
C ARG A 117 10.15 8.46 5.36
N TRP A 118 9.39 8.99 6.32
CA TRP A 118 8.70 8.18 7.33
C TRP A 118 7.76 7.17 6.67
N PHE A 119 6.88 7.63 5.79
CA PHE A 119 5.87 6.84 5.12
C PHE A 119 6.48 5.66 4.33
N ARG A 120 7.54 5.90 3.53
CA ARG A 120 8.22 4.83 2.79
C ARG A 120 8.86 3.80 3.71
N LYS A 121 9.49 4.25 4.77
CA LYS A 121 10.12 3.37 5.75
C LYS A 121 9.08 2.50 6.46
N HIS A 122 7.95 3.08 6.85
CA HIS A 122 6.81 2.39 7.42
C HIS A 122 6.22 1.35 6.46
N HIS A 123 5.97 1.75 5.21
CA HIS A 123 5.40 0.91 4.16
C HIS A 123 6.36 -0.20 3.71
N PHE A 124 7.65 0.11 3.49
CA PHE A 124 8.60 -0.91 3.07
C PHE A 124 9.03 -1.85 4.19
N HIS A 125 8.90 -1.47 5.45
CA HIS A 125 8.99 -2.42 6.55
C HIS A 125 7.88 -3.47 6.46
N HIS A 126 6.66 -3.03 6.19
CA HIS A 126 5.53 -3.91 5.92
C HIS A 126 5.80 -4.85 4.72
N HIS A 127 6.33 -4.33 3.61
CA HIS A 127 6.64 -5.14 2.42
C HIS A 127 7.73 -6.20 2.64
N PHE A 128 8.81 -5.85 3.37
CA PHE A 128 10.04 -6.64 3.32
C PHE A 128 10.43 -7.29 4.65
N ALA A 129 9.76 -6.93 5.75
CA ALA A 129 10.07 -7.46 7.08
C ALA A 129 8.85 -8.09 7.75
N GLU A 130 7.77 -7.32 7.96
CA GLU A 130 6.62 -7.75 8.75
C GLU A 130 5.29 -7.43 8.07
N PRO A 131 4.77 -8.27 7.14
CA PRO A 131 3.54 -7.99 6.38
C PRO A 131 2.27 -7.88 7.23
N LEU A 132 2.28 -8.36 8.47
CA LEU A 132 1.16 -8.24 9.42
C LEU A 132 1.27 -7.02 10.34
N ARG A 133 2.28 -6.18 10.13
CA ARG A 133 2.49 -4.90 10.83
C ARG A 133 2.36 -3.75 9.84
N ASN A 134 2.19 -2.54 10.36
CA ASN A 134 2.18 -1.31 9.55
C ASN A 134 1.16 -1.35 8.40
N GLN A 135 -0.07 -1.70 8.73
CA GLN A 135 -1.16 -1.88 7.76
C GLN A 135 -1.70 -0.56 7.20
N GLY A 136 -1.58 0.54 7.95
CA GLY A 136 -1.97 1.86 7.49
C GLY A 136 -0.89 2.46 6.58
N VAL A 137 -1.13 2.54 5.28
CA VAL A 137 -0.16 3.08 4.31
C VAL A 137 0.04 4.58 4.49
N THR A 138 -1.07 5.33 4.63
CA THR A 138 -1.01 6.81 4.68
C THR A 138 -0.90 7.37 6.09
N THR A 139 -1.27 6.62 7.11
CA THR A 139 -1.24 7.06 8.51
C THR A 139 -1.03 5.88 9.46
N PRO A 140 -0.24 6.04 10.55
CA PRO A 140 -0.02 4.99 11.53
C PRO A 140 -1.11 4.95 12.62
N VAL A 141 -2.16 5.77 12.51
CA VAL A 141 -3.17 5.93 13.57
C VAL A 141 -3.81 4.60 13.93
N TRP A 142 -4.26 3.86 12.95
CA TRP A 142 -4.95 2.59 13.18
C TRP A 142 -3.99 1.48 13.59
N ASP A 143 -2.76 1.49 13.08
CA ASP A 143 -1.72 0.58 13.56
C ASP A 143 -1.44 0.80 15.05
N LYS A 144 -1.41 2.06 15.49
CA LYS A 144 -1.25 2.39 16.91
C LYS A 144 -2.46 1.94 17.72
N VAL A 145 -3.68 2.18 17.24
CA VAL A 145 -4.93 1.79 17.93
C VAL A 145 -5.03 0.27 18.08
N PHE A 146 -4.67 -0.49 17.05
CA PHE A 146 -4.80 -1.95 17.03
C PHE A 146 -3.50 -2.70 17.39
N GLY A 147 -2.45 -1.98 17.79
CA GLY A 147 -1.19 -2.58 18.26
C GLY A 147 -0.35 -3.23 17.16
N THR A 148 -0.54 -2.84 15.91
CA THR A 148 0.22 -3.33 14.74
C THR A 148 1.33 -2.38 14.30
N LEU A 149 1.55 -1.27 14.99
CA LEU A 149 2.61 -0.33 14.67
C LEU A 149 3.98 -0.91 15.03
N THR A 150 4.89 -0.89 14.06
CA THR A 150 6.33 -1.08 14.24
C THR A 150 7.07 0.13 13.68
N VAL A 151 8.02 0.66 14.43
CA VAL A 151 8.90 1.75 13.96
C VAL A 151 10.29 1.17 13.74
N PRO A 152 10.66 0.83 12.49
CA PRO A 152 11.95 0.22 12.22
C PRO A 152 13.08 1.26 12.32
N ASP A 153 14.24 0.85 12.83
CA ASP A 153 15.46 1.67 12.73
C ASP A 153 15.95 1.71 11.28
N GLN A 154 15.98 0.56 10.63
CA GLN A 154 16.38 0.41 9.24
C GLN A 154 15.51 -0.66 8.56
N VAL A 155 15.23 -0.50 7.27
CA VAL A 155 14.52 -1.49 6.45
C VAL A 155 15.51 -2.26 5.60
N VAL A 156 15.51 -3.59 5.73
CA VAL A 156 16.38 -4.47 4.94
C VAL A 156 15.60 -4.94 3.71
N VAL A 157 15.97 -4.42 2.54
CA VAL A 157 15.30 -4.66 1.26
C VAL A 157 16.00 -5.79 0.50
N PRO A 158 15.28 -6.83 0.04
CA PRO A 158 15.86 -7.80 -0.89
C PRO A 158 16.36 -7.09 -2.16
N ARG A 159 17.63 -7.30 -2.54
CA ARG A 159 18.26 -6.58 -3.66
C ARG A 159 17.43 -6.65 -4.96
N ARG A 160 16.85 -7.80 -5.27
CA ARG A 160 15.97 -8.00 -6.43
C ARG A 160 14.69 -7.16 -6.40
N MET A 161 14.25 -6.74 -5.20
CA MET A 161 13.03 -5.96 -4.97
C MET A 161 13.32 -4.48 -4.71
N ALA A 162 14.59 -4.10 -4.71
CA ALA A 162 14.99 -2.73 -4.41
C ALA A 162 14.46 -1.76 -5.48
N MET A 163 13.82 -0.70 -5.01
CA MET A 163 13.27 0.34 -5.86
C MET A 163 14.39 1.07 -6.61
N VAL A 164 14.14 1.46 -7.87
CA VAL A 164 15.14 2.14 -8.72
C VAL A 164 15.66 3.42 -8.05
N TRP A 165 14.79 4.17 -7.41
CA TRP A 165 15.17 5.41 -6.74
C TRP A 165 16.11 5.21 -5.53
N LEU A 166 16.11 4.01 -4.94
CA LEU A 166 16.93 3.66 -3.77
C LEU A 166 18.39 3.37 -4.14
N LEU A 167 18.64 2.90 -5.36
CA LEU A 167 19.93 2.41 -5.81
C LEU A 167 20.73 3.49 -6.54
N ASP A 168 22.04 3.49 -6.33
CA ASP A 168 23.02 4.20 -7.16
C ASP A 168 23.39 3.38 -8.42
N ASP A 169 24.30 3.91 -9.23
CA ASP A 169 24.74 3.29 -10.49
C ASP A 169 25.49 1.96 -10.27
N ASP A 170 26.05 1.74 -9.09
CA ASP A 170 26.71 0.49 -8.70
C ASP A 170 25.71 -0.55 -8.15
N GLY A 171 24.43 -0.21 -8.04
CA GLY A 171 23.36 -1.04 -7.50
C GLY A 171 23.40 -1.15 -5.97
N GLU A 172 24.08 -0.22 -5.29
CA GLU A 172 24.11 -0.10 -3.84
C GLU A 172 23.11 0.97 -3.36
N VAL A 173 22.82 0.99 -2.06
CA VAL A 173 21.94 2.02 -1.50
C VAL A 173 22.60 3.39 -1.61
N LYS A 174 21.92 4.36 -2.20
CA LYS A 174 22.37 5.76 -2.27
C LYS A 174 22.76 6.29 -0.89
N ALA A 175 23.81 7.09 -0.81
CA ALA A 175 24.39 7.59 0.45
C ALA A 175 23.33 8.25 1.36
N GLU A 176 22.41 9.04 0.79
CA GLU A 176 21.35 9.74 1.52
C GLU A 176 20.28 8.81 2.12
N HIS A 177 20.24 7.53 1.71
CA HIS A 177 19.26 6.56 2.16
C HIS A 177 19.83 5.46 3.06
N ARG A 178 21.17 5.37 3.22
CA ARG A 178 21.85 4.30 3.99
C ARG A 178 21.47 4.26 5.46
N ALA A 179 21.05 5.39 6.03
CA ALA A 179 20.57 5.42 7.41
C ALA A 179 19.21 4.70 7.58
N ASP A 180 18.37 4.68 6.53
CA ASP A 180 17.03 4.13 6.57
C ASP A 180 16.92 2.75 5.92
N TYR A 181 17.86 2.39 5.00
CA TYR A 181 17.79 1.19 4.19
C TYR A 181 19.11 0.45 4.08
N ALA A 182 19.03 -0.88 4.06
CA ALA A 182 20.11 -1.79 3.72
C ALA A 182 19.62 -2.79 2.68
N LEU A 183 20.55 -3.42 1.94
CA LEU A 183 20.23 -4.48 0.99
C LEU A 183 20.63 -5.85 1.56
N ARG A 184 19.83 -6.88 1.24
CA ARG A 184 20.18 -8.29 1.48
C ARG A 184 20.14 -9.10 0.19
N GLY A 185 21.00 -10.15 0.11
CA GLY A 185 21.12 -11.04 -1.05
C GLY A 185 22.24 -10.66 -2.00
N GLY A 186 22.52 -11.55 -2.99
CA GLY A 186 23.61 -11.39 -3.95
C GLY A 186 23.50 -10.16 -4.85
N ARG A 187 24.51 -9.94 -5.71
CA ARG A 187 24.63 -8.76 -6.60
C ARG A 187 23.32 -8.42 -7.33
N ALA A 188 23.10 -7.12 -7.55
CA ALA A 188 21.97 -6.62 -8.33
C ALA A 188 21.86 -7.33 -9.68
N PHE A 189 20.61 -7.55 -10.11
CA PHE A 189 20.35 -7.94 -11.50
C PHE A 189 20.97 -6.91 -12.43
N SER A 190 21.86 -7.33 -13.34
CA SER A 190 22.07 -6.60 -14.58
C SER A 190 20.73 -6.65 -15.36
N GLU A 191 20.37 -5.61 -16.10
CA GLU A 191 19.16 -5.56 -16.92
C GLU A 191 19.01 -6.74 -17.90
N GLU A 192 20.09 -7.49 -18.16
CA GLU A 192 20.16 -8.68 -19.00
C GLU A 192 19.92 -10.01 -18.25
N ALA A 193 19.77 -10.00 -16.94
CA ALA A 193 19.40 -11.22 -16.23
C ALA A 193 17.91 -11.47 -16.45
N GLU A 194 17.57 -12.29 -17.43
CA GLU A 194 16.24 -12.86 -17.64
C GLU A 194 15.62 -13.25 -16.29
N LEU A 195 14.38 -12.83 -16.07
CA LEU A 195 13.53 -13.37 -15.00
C LEU A 195 13.75 -14.89 -14.94
N PRO A 196 14.00 -15.47 -13.76
CA PRO A 196 14.16 -16.92 -13.68
C PRO A 196 13.00 -17.57 -14.46
N ARG A 197 13.30 -18.46 -15.39
CA ARG A 197 12.29 -19.15 -16.24
C ARG A 197 11.13 -19.74 -15.42
N ALA A 198 11.37 -20.07 -14.15
CA ALA A 198 10.37 -20.49 -13.19
C ALA A 198 9.28 -19.44 -12.92
N LEU A 199 9.56 -18.13 -13.07
CA LEU A 199 8.57 -17.05 -12.89
C LEU A 199 7.85 -16.68 -14.20
N VAL A 200 8.43 -17.02 -15.36
CA VAL A 200 7.81 -16.79 -16.69
C VAL A 200 6.78 -17.87 -16.99
N ASN A 201 6.94 -19.08 -16.43
CA ASN A 201 6.06 -20.21 -16.64
C ASN A 201 5.20 -20.54 -15.42
N LEU A 202 4.93 -19.58 -14.55
CA LEU A 202 3.90 -19.78 -13.54
C LEU A 202 2.57 -20.02 -14.28
N PRO A 203 1.91 -21.17 -14.05
CA PRO A 203 0.55 -21.36 -14.51
C PRO A 203 -0.31 -20.21 -13.97
N PRO A 204 -1.40 -19.85 -14.64
CA PRO A 204 -2.31 -18.85 -14.10
C PRO A 204 -2.62 -19.22 -12.66
N LEU A 205 -2.48 -18.25 -11.74
CA LEU A 205 -2.54 -18.39 -10.27
C LEU A 205 -3.85 -19.07 -9.82
N LEU A 206 -3.99 -20.36 -10.03
CA LEU A 206 -5.12 -21.20 -9.62
C LEU A 206 -4.69 -22.35 -8.69
N ASP A 207 -3.39 -22.47 -8.38
CA ASP A 207 -2.94 -23.48 -7.42
C ASP A 207 -2.84 -22.84 -6.02
N ASP A 208 -3.76 -23.28 -5.14
CA ASP A 208 -3.83 -22.88 -3.73
C ASP A 208 -2.53 -23.20 -2.96
N ASP A 209 -1.71 -24.12 -3.46
CA ASP A 209 -0.48 -24.58 -2.80
C ASP A 209 0.68 -23.58 -2.86
N LEU A 210 0.74 -22.70 -3.87
CA LEU A 210 1.84 -21.76 -4.02
C LEU A 210 1.70 -20.53 -3.09
N VAL A 211 0.48 -20.19 -2.71
CA VAL A 211 0.18 -19.07 -1.79
C VAL A 211 0.52 -19.47 -0.36
N LEU A 212 0.36 -20.76 -0.01
CA LEU A 212 0.64 -21.29 1.32
C LEU A 212 2.14 -21.28 1.66
N ASP A 213 3.02 -21.55 0.70
CA ASP A 213 4.48 -21.61 0.94
C ASP A 213 5.13 -20.23 1.22
N LEU A 214 4.50 -19.13 0.78
CA LEU A 214 4.99 -17.78 1.08
C LEU A 214 4.57 -17.27 2.47
N THR A 215 3.66 -17.96 3.15
CA THR A 215 3.05 -17.48 4.40
C THR A 215 3.37 -18.35 5.63
N GLU A 216 3.90 -19.56 5.45
CA GLU A 216 4.01 -20.55 6.55
C GLU A 216 5.39 -20.64 7.20
N ASP A 217 6.47 -20.12 6.62
CA ASP A 217 7.81 -20.23 7.21
C ASP A 217 8.52 -18.90 7.40
N PRO A 218 8.37 -18.26 8.58
CA PRO A 218 9.17 -17.08 8.96
C PRO A 218 10.68 -17.37 9.05
N GLU A 219 11.10 -18.65 9.19
CA GLU A 219 12.51 -19.01 9.32
C GLU A 219 13.21 -19.17 7.95
N ARG A 220 12.49 -19.53 6.89
CA ARG A 220 13.04 -19.59 5.52
C ARG A 220 13.45 -18.22 4.97
N VAL A 221 12.96 -17.13 5.55
CA VAL A 221 13.31 -15.77 5.17
C VAL A 221 14.63 -15.32 5.82
N ARG A 222 15.18 -16.13 6.76
CA ARG A 222 16.43 -15.82 7.49
C ARG A 222 17.69 -16.52 6.95
N ALA A 223 17.57 -17.30 5.88
CA ALA A 223 18.71 -17.96 5.25
C ALA A 223 19.22 -17.22 4.00
#